data_93adc0cd12a4647890e143d17e6054b4
#
_entry.id   93adc0cd12a4647890e143d17e6054b4
#
_cell.length_a   1.000
_cell.length_b   1.000
_cell.length_c   1.000
_cell.angle_alpha   90.00
_cell.angle_beta   90.00
_cell.angle_gamma   90.00
#
_symmetry.space_group_name_H-M   'P 1'
#
loop_
_entity.id
_entity.type
_entity.pdbx_description
1 polymer ?
#
loop_
_entity_poly.entity_id
_entity_poly.type
_entity_poly.pdbx_seq_one_letter_code
_entity_poly.pdbx_strand_id
1 'polypeptide(L)'
;MDADPHVSELFDPTAWRAVDGFGDLTDITYHRAQGQGAVRIAFDRPEVRNAFRPHTVDELYRALDHARMTPDVGCVLLTGNGPSPRDGGWAFCSGGDQRVRGRDGYRYADGVDPAGAGRLHVLEVQRLIRFMPKVVIAVVPGWAAGGGHSLHVVCDLTLASREHARFKQTDADVASFDGGFGSAYLARQVGQKRAREIFFLGRAYDADEAHAMGAVNASVPHADLERVSLQWAAEINAKSPTARRMLKFAFNAADDGFVGQQLFAGEATRLAYMTDEAAEGRDAFLEKRAPDWSRFPHYF
;
A
#
# COMPACT_ATOMS: atom_id res chain seq x y z
N MET A 1 6.00 -28.07 -13.30
CA MET A 1 5.61 -26.76 -12.70
C MET A 1 4.86 -26.05 -13.81
N ASP A 2 3.55 -26.10 -13.74
CA ASP A 2 2.71 -25.43 -14.72
C ASP A 2 2.96 -23.93 -14.59
N ALA A 3 3.22 -23.29 -15.74
CA ALA A 3 3.40 -21.84 -15.79
C ALA A 3 2.13 -21.18 -15.24
N ASP A 4 2.32 -20.29 -14.27
CA ASP A 4 1.25 -19.46 -13.71
C ASP A 4 0.50 -18.81 -14.89
N PRO A 5 -0.83 -18.93 -14.99
CA PRO A 5 -1.55 -18.35 -16.11
C PRO A 5 -1.22 -16.88 -16.23
N HIS A 6 -1.13 -16.38 -17.45
CA HIS A 6 -0.78 -14.99 -17.75
C HIS A 6 -1.67 -14.03 -16.97
N VAL A 7 -1.12 -13.42 -15.91
CA VAL A 7 -1.86 -12.56 -14.98
C VAL A 7 -2.00 -11.11 -15.46
N SER A 8 -1.13 -10.70 -16.38
CA SER A 8 -1.16 -9.35 -16.97
C SER A 8 -0.23 -9.33 -18.20
N GLU A 9 -0.58 -8.54 -19.21
CA GLU A 9 0.31 -8.33 -20.37
C GLU A 9 1.65 -7.66 -19.98
N LEU A 10 1.72 -6.99 -18.83
CA LEU A 10 2.94 -6.39 -18.29
C LEU A 10 3.73 -7.34 -17.40
N PHE A 11 3.17 -8.50 -17.07
CA PHE A 11 3.78 -9.45 -16.14
C PHE A 11 4.88 -10.26 -16.82
N ASP A 12 6.09 -10.14 -16.30
CA ASP A 12 7.23 -10.97 -16.72
C ASP A 12 7.34 -12.22 -15.81
N PRO A 13 6.96 -13.41 -16.28
CA PRO A 13 7.03 -14.62 -15.47
C PRO A 13 8.45 -15.02 -15.07
N THR A 14 9.48 -14.47 -15.73
CA THR A 14 10.88 -14.71 -15.36
C THR A 14 11.33 -13.82 -14.18
N ALA A 15 10.65 -12.72 -13.93
CA ALA A 15 10.94 -11.80 -12.83
C ALA A 15 10.24 -12.19 -11.52
N TRP A 16 9.18 -13.00 -11.60
CA TRP A 16 8.27 -13.28 -10.49
C TRP A 16 8.09 -14.78 -10.25
N ARG A 17 7.77 -15.14 -9.01
CA ARG A 17 7.30 -16.47 -8.61
C ARG A 17 6.12 -16.33 -7.65
N ALA A 18 5.18 -17.26 -7.69
CA ALA A 18 4.09 -17.32 -6.73
C ALA A 18 4.63 -17.43 -5.30
N VAL A 19 3.90 -16.89 -4.33
CA VAL A 19 4.21 -17.03 -2.91
C VAL A 19 3.52 -18.27 -2.37
N ASP A 20 4.29 -19.18 -1.75
CA ASP A 20 3.77 -20.42 -1.19
C ASP A 20 2.70 -20.15 -0.12
N GLY A 21 1.66 -20.97 -0.09
CA GLY A 21 0.54 -20.85 0.85
C GLY A 21 -0.53 -19.81 0.47
N PHE A 22 -0.46 -19.26 -0.76
CA PHE A 22 -1.41 -18.27 -1.29
C PHE A 22 -2.06 -18.70 -2.61
N GLY A 23 -2.11 -20.00 -2.88
CA GLY A 23 -2.75 -20.54 -4.09
C GLY A 23 -4.27 -20.55 -4.05
N ASP A 24 -4.88 -20.16 -2.92
CA ASP A 24 -6.30 -20.03 -2.70
C ASP A 24 -6.88 -18.63 -3.00
N LEU A 25 -6.04 -17.68 -3.37
CA LEU A 25 -6.45 -16.33 -3.73
C LEU A 25 -7.26 -16.33 -5.03
N THR A 26 -8.32 -15.54 -5.08
CA THR A 26 -9.26 -15.48 -6.22
C THR A 26 -9.47 -14.07 -6.77
N ASP A 27 -9.35 -13.06 -5.95
CA ASP A 27 -9.57 -11.65 -6.30
C ASP A 27 -8.26 -10.86 -6.44
N ILE A 28 -7.15 -11.46 -6.00
CA ILE A 28 -5.80 -10.90 -6.16
C ILE A 28 -4.79 -11.97 -6.56
N THR A 29 -3.65 -11.54 -7.08
CA THR A 29 -2.46 -12.38 -7.22
C THR A 29 -1.34 -11.89 -6.31
N TYR A 30 -0.51 -12.83 -5.80
CA TYR A 30 0.57 -12.52 -4.90
C TYR A 30 1.87 -13.21 -5.33
N HIS A 31 2.83 -12.41 -5.76
CA HIS A 31 4.10 -12.90 -6.30
C HIS A 31 5.29 -12.28 -5.57
N ARG A 32 6.40 -12.99 -5.58
CA ARG A 32 7.68 -12.53 -5.07
C ARG A 32 8.66 -12.33 -6.22
N ALA A 33 9.39 -11.22 -6.20
CA ALA A 33 10.43 -10.96 -7.18
C ALA A 33 11.60 -11.93 -7.02
N GLN A 34 12.12 -12.43 -8.13
CA GLN A 34 13.30 -13.27 -8.13
C GLN A 34 14.56 -12.44 -7.90
N GLY A 35 15.42 -12.88 -6.96
CA GLY A 35 16.69 -12.24 -6.69
C GLY A 35 16.64 -10.91 -5.93
N GLN A 36 15.46 -10.44 -5.50
CA GLN A 36 15.35 -9.21 -4.70
C GLN A 36 14.22 -9.27 -3.68
N GLY A 37 14.29 -8.40 -2.66
CA GLY A 37 13.34 -8.32 -1.54
C GLY A 37 12.08 -7.51 -1.87
N ALA A 38 11.42 -7.81 -3.00
CA ALA A 38 10.17 -7.17 -3.39
C ALA A 38 9.06 -8.21 -3.58
N VAL A 39 7.82 -7.79 -3.34
CA VAL A 39 6.61 -8.56 -3.65
C VAL A 39 5.66 -7.73 -4.49
N ARG A 40 4.87 -8.42 -5.32
CA ARG A 40 3.82 -7.86 -6.16
C ARG A 40 2.47 -8.40 -5.67
N ILE A 41 1.59 -7.51 -5.26
CA ILE A 41 0.21 -7.79 -4.95
C ILE A 41 -0.64 -7.08 -5.99
N ALA A 42 -1.45 -7.82 -6.74
CA ALA A 42 -2.25 -7.24 -7.80
C ALA A 42 -3.71 -7.62 -7.66
N PHE A 43 -4.61 -6.66 -7.80
CA PHE A 43 -6.03 -6.94 -8.03
C PHE A 43 -6.18 -7.79 -9.28
N ASP A 44 -7.03 -8.80 -9.24
CA ASP A 44 -7.22 -9.76 -10.33
C ASP A 44 -8.70 -9.95 -10.67
N ARG A 45 -9.38 -8.84 -10.89
CA ARG A 45 -10.78 -8.77 -11.34
C ARG A 45 -10.91 -7.80 -12.53
N PRO A 46 -10.11 -8.02 -13.61
CA PRO A 46 -10.02 -7.06 -14.72
C PRO A 46 -11.35 -6.87 -15.46
N GLU A 47 -12.24 -7.89 -15.47
CA GLU A 47 -13.57 -7.83 -16.08
C GLU A 47 -14.48 -6.78 -15.42
N VAL A 48 -14.16 -6.33 -14.22
CA VAL A 48 -14.87 -5.27 -13.47
C VAL A 48 -13.95 -4.12 -13.08
N ARG A 49 -12.88 -3.92 -13.86
CA ARG A 49 -11.89 -2.86 -13.61
C ARG A 49 -11.26 -2.96 -12.22
N ASN A 50 -11.04 -4.17 -11.74
CA ASN A 50 -10.44 -4.42 -10.43
C ASN A 50 -11.20 -3.77 -9.27
N ALA A 51 -12.54 -3.67 -9.38
CA ALA A 51 -13.38 -3.22 -8.28
C ALA A 51 -13.27 -4.18 -7.11
N PHE A 52 -13.01 -3.67 -5.90
CA PHE A 52 -12.89 -4.52 -4.72
C PHE A 52 -14.25 -4.81 -4.08
N ARG A 53 -14.36 -6.00 -3.51
CA ARG A 53 -15.47 -6.47 -2.66
C ARG A 53 -14.90 -6.90 -1.30
N PRO A 54 -15.73 -7.22 -0.29
CA PRO A 54 -15.21 -7.64 1.02
C PRO A 54 -14.17 -8.77 0.95
N HIS A 55 -14.40 -9.78 0.14
CA HIS A 55 -13.43 -10.86 -0.09
C HIS A 55 -12.07 -10.36 -0.63
N THR A 56 -12.09 -9.43 -1.58
CA THR A 56 -10.86 -8.79 -2.08
C THR A 56 -10.10 -8.09 -0.96
N VAL A 57 -10.82 -7.42 -0.03
CA VAL A 57 -10.22 -6.72 1.11
C VAL A 57 -9.55 -7.69 2.07
N ASP A 58 -10.19 -8.84 2.34
CA ASP A 58 -9.63 -9.90 3.19
C ASP A 58 -8.34 -10.47 2.58
N GLU A 59 -8.35 -10.78 1.28
CA GLU A 59 -7.18 -11.29 0.57
C GLU A 59 -6.04 -10.26 0.54
N LEU A 60 -6.33 -8.99 0.26
CA LEU A 60 -5.35 -7.90 0.29
C LEU A 60 -4.71 -7.77 1.68
N TYR A 61 -5.53 -7.78 2.73
CA TYR A 61 -5.03 -7.67 4.10
C TYR A 61 -4.10 -8.84 4.42
N ARG A 62 -4.51 -10.08 4.10
CA ARG A 62 -3.71 -11.29 4.31
C ARG A 62 -2.36 -11.22 3.59
N ALA A 63 -2.34 -10.82 2.32
CA ALA A 63 -1.11 -10.72 1.54
C ALA A 63 -0.19 -9.59 2.03
N LEU A 64 -0.75 -8.42 2.35
CA LEU A 64 0.00 -7.29 2.90
C LEU A 64 0.57 -7.59 4.29
N ASP A 65 -0.19 -8.27 5.16
CA ASP A 65 0.29 -8.64 6.49
C ASP A 65 1.41 -9.69 6.41
N HIS A 66 1.29 -10.67 5.52
CA HIS A 66 2.37 -11.60 5.23
C HIS A 66 3.62 -10.88 4.73
N ALA A 67 3.49 -9.96 3.77
CA ALA A 67 4.61 -9.14 3.29
C ALA A 67 5.24 -8.31 4.42
N ARG A 68 4.40 -7.74 5.31
CA ARG A 68 4.85 -7.00 6.49
C ARG A 68 5.70 -7.86 7.43
N MET A 69 5.30 -9.09 7.66
CA MET A 69 5.96 -10.03 8.57
C MET A 69 7.18 -10.74 7.96
N THR A 70 7.30 -10.73 6.63
CA THR A 70 8.40 -11.41 5.92
C THR A 70 9.70 -10.59 5.99
N PRO A 71 10.76 -11.07 6.68
CA PRO A 71 11.91 -10.24 7.06
C PRO A 71 12.77 -9.78 5.89
N ASP A 72 12.83 -10.55 4.82
CA ASP A 72 13.62 -10.27 3.61
C ASP A 72 12.83 -9.54 2.51
N VAL A 73 11.58 -9.15 2.77
CA VAL A 73 10.80 -8.23 1.94
C VAL A 73 10.99 -6.81 2.45
N GLY A 74 11.45 -5.92 1.60
CA GLY A 74 11.63 -4.49 1.92
C GLY A 74 10.69 -3.56 1.15
N CYS A 75 10.10 -4.04 0.04
CA CYS A 75 9.23 -3.25 -0.81
C CYS A 75 8.03 -4.08 -1.28
N VAL A 76 6.86 -3.45 -1.33
CA VAL A 76 5.61 -4.01 -1.86
C VAL A 76 5.20 -3.20 -3.08
N LEU A 77 4.96 -3.87 -4.21
CA LEU A 77 4.34 -3.29 -5.40
C LEU A 77 2.86 -3.66 -5.38
N LEU A 78 1.99 -2.66 -5.22
CA LEU A 78 0.54 -2.83 -5.28
C LEU A 78 0.06 -2.38 -6.66
N THR A 79 -0.59 -3.26 -7.42
CA THR A 79 -0.99 -2.99 -8.80
C THR A 79 -2.34 -3.63 -9.15
N GLY A 80 -2.71 -3.63 -10.42
CA GLY A 80 -3.89 -4.32 -10.96
C GLY A 80 -3.53 -5.10 -12.22
N ASN A 81 -4.01 -6.33 -12.32
CA ASN A 81 -3.89 -7.14 -13.51
C ASN A 81 -4.84 -6.63 -14.61
N GLY A 82 -4.48 -6.87 -15.86
CA GLY A 82 -5.21 -6.46 -17.03
C GLY A 82 -4.51 -6.86 -18.32
N PRO A 83 -5.07 -6.48 -19.47
CA PRO A 83 -6.24 -5.61 -19.67
C PRO A 83 -7.58 -6.29 -19.38
N SER A 84 -8.65 -5.49 -19.29
CA SER A 84 -10.02 -6.01 -19.17
C SER A 84 -10.40 -6.82 -20.41
N PRO A 85 -10.92 -8.04 -20.26
CA PRO A 85 -11.35 -8.87 -21.39
C PRO A 85 -12.57 -8.29 -22.14
N ARG A 86 -13.24 -7.28 -21.56
CA ARG A 86 -14.45 -6.68 -22.14
C ARG A 86 -14.13 -5.64 -23.23
N ASP A 87 -13.06 -4.88 -23.04
CA ASP A 87 -12.79 -3.69 -23.87
C ASP A 87 -11.30 -3.31 -23.95
N GLY A 88 -10.41 -4.17 -23.45
CA GLY A 88 -8.96 -3.92 -23.45
C GLY A 88 -8.49 -2.80 -22.52
N GLY A 89 -9.37 -2.25 -21.68
CA GLY A 89 -8.99 -1.13 -20.82
C GLY A 89 -8.30 -1.59 -19.53
N TRP A 90 -7.41 -0.75 -19.04
CA TRP A 90 -6.60 -1.01 -17.84
C TRP A 90 -7.18 -0.36 -16.59
N ALA A 91 -6.96 -1.00 -15.44
CA ALA A 91 -7.29 -0.43 -14.14
C ALA A 91 -6.30 -0.91 -13.06
N PHE A 92 -5.94 0.01 -12.19
CA PHE A 92 -5.37 -0.30 -10.89
C PHE A 92 -6.49 -0.87 -10.01
N CYS A 93 -7.47 -0.03 -9.69
CA CYS A 93 -8.66 -0.39 -8.94
C CYS A 93 -9.73 0.70 -9.14
N SER A 94 -10.93 0.31 -9.51
CA SER A 94 -12.04 1.24 -9.74
C SER A 94 -12.89 1.53 -8.49
N GLY A 95 -12.39 1.16 -7.30
CA GLY A 95 -13.08 1.37 -6.02
C GLY A 95 -13.97 0.21 -5.62
N GLY A 96 -14.93 0.47 -4.73
CA GLY A 96 -15.83 -0.55 -4.23
C GLY A 96 -16.82 -1.03 -5.29
N ASP A 97 -16.99 -2.34 -5.38
CA ASP A 97 -17.90 -2.97 -6.33
C ASP A 97 -19.36 -2.65 -6.00
N GLN A 98 -19.95 -1.70 -6.74
CA GLN A 98 -21.31 -1.22 -6.50
C GLN A 98 -22.39 -2.30 -6.69
N ARG A 99 -22.08 -3.41 -7.40
CA ARG A 99 -23.02 -4.52 -7.60
C ARG A 99 -23.31 -5.30 -6.31
N VAL A 100 -22.37 -5.30 -5.35
CA VAL A 100 -22.52 -5.94 -4.04
C VAL A 100 -22.81 -4.95 -2.91
N ARG A 101 -22.99 -3.66 -3.24
CA ARG A 101 -23.35 -2.63 -2.27
C ARG A 101 -24.85 -2.65 -2.01
N GLY A 102 -25.25 -3.01 -0.77
CA GLY A 102 -26.63 -2.94 -0.28
C GLY A 102 -26.88 -1.67 0.55
N ARG A 103 -28.06 -1.62 1.20
CA ARG A 103 -28.40 -0.55 2.15
C ARG A 103 -27.46 -0.54 3.37
N ASP A 104 -27.01 -1.72 3.77
CA ASP A 104 -26.18 -1.94 4.96
C ASP A 104 -24.68 -2.01 4.65
N GLY A 105 -24.28 -1.54 3.47
CA GLY A 105 -22.90 -1.57 2.99
C GLY A 105 -22.63 -2.71 2.00
N TYR A 106 -21.36 -3.09 1.88
CA TYR A 106 -20.93 -4.14 0.96
C TYR A 106 -21.20 -5.53 1.54
N ARG A 107 -21.79 -6.43 0.74
CA ARG A 107 -22.17 -7.77 1.15
C ARG A 107 -21.10 -8.79 0.76
N TYR A 108 -20.89 -9.76 1.64
CA TYR A 108 -20.18 -10.99 1.31
C TYR A 108 -21.02 -11.88 0.39
N ALA A 109 -20.37 -12.86 -0.25
CA ALA A 109 -21.08 -13.90 -0.99
C ALA A 109 -21.98 -14.74 -0.05
N ASP A 110 -23.01 -15.37 -0.62
CA ASP A 110 -23.89 -16.26 0.12
C ASP A 110 -23.10 -17.38 0.83
N GLY A 111 -23.48 -17.70 2.06
CA GLY A 111 -22.84 -18.74 2.87
C GLY A 111 -21.70 -18.27 3.78
N VAL A 112 -21.33 -17.00 3.73
CA VAL A 112 -20.36 -16.42 4.69
C VAL A 112 -21.10 -16.02 5.97
N ASP A 113 -20.52 -16.39 7.14
CA ASP A 113 -21.08 -16.01 8.44
C ASP A 113 -21.20 -14.48 8.56
N PRO A 114 -22.42 -13.93 8.74
CA PRO A 114 -22.63 -12.49 8.90
C PRO A 114 -21.86 -11.89 10.10
N ALA A 115 -21.56 -12.68 11.13
CA ALA A 115 -20.79 -12.23 12.28
C ALA A 115 -19.29 -12.03 11.96
N GLY A 116 -18.78 -12.78 10.97
CA GLY A 116 -17.44 -12.61 10.42
C GLY A 116 -17.38 -11.62 9.25
N ALA A 117 -18.52 -11.42 8.58
CA ALA A 117 -18.61 -10.60 7.40
C ALA A 117 -18.52 -9.10 7.70
N GLY A 118 -17.85 -8.34 6.86
CA GLY A 118 -17.87 -6.88 6.90
C GLY A 118 -17.08 -6.23 8.04
N ARG A 119 -16.35 -7.00 8.84
CA ARG A 119 -15.47 -6.44 9.89
C ARG A 119 -14.23 -5.82 9.34
N LEU A 120 -13.70 -6.37 8.26
CA LEU A 120 -12.51 -5.85 7.59
C LEU A 120 -12.94 -4.87 6.49
N HIS A 121 -12.89 -3.59 6.79
CA HIS A 121 -13.15 -2.55 5.81
C HIS A 121 -11.86 -2.20 5.05
N VAL A 122 -11.98 -1.68 3.82
CA VAL A 122 -10.82 -1.22 3.03
C VAL A 122 -9.94 -0.21 3.80
N LEU A 123 -10.48 0.49 4.78
CA LEU A 123 -9.73 1.38 5.68
C LEU A 123 -8.69 0.61 6.52
N GLU A 124 -8.92 -0.67 6.84
CA GLU A 124 -7.90 -1.49 7.51
C GLU A 124 -6.72 -1.81 6.59
N VAL A 125 -6.97 -1.99 5.29
CA VAL A 125 -5.91 -2.09 4.29
C VAL A 125 -5.12 -0.79 4.20
N GLN A 126 -5.80 0.36 4.17
CA GLN A 126 -5.13 1.67 4.20
C GLN A 126 -4.27 1.85 5.45
N ARG A 127 -4.78 1.47 6.64
CA ARG A 127 -4.01 1.51 7.89
C ARG A 127 -2.78 0.61 7.84
N LEU A 128 -2.94 -0.61 7.32
CA LEU A 128 -1.82 -1.54 7.19
C LEU A 128 -0.75 -0.99 6.25
N ILE A 129 -1.10 -0.45 5.09
CA ILE A 129 -0.17 0.21 4.16
C ILE A 129 0.55 1.37 4.85
N ARG A 130 -0.19 2.22 5.53
CA ARG A 130 0.36 3.43 6.19
C ARG A 130 1.34 3.08 7.29
N PHE A 131 1.04 2.07 8.11
CA PHE A 131 1.76 1.77 9.34
C PHE A 131 2.73 0.60 9.25
N MET A 132 2.77 -0.15 8.14
CA MET A 132 3.75 -1.22 7.97
C MET A 132 5.17 -0.67 7.79
N PRO A 133 6.21 -1.36 8.31
CA PRO A 133 7.61 -0.92 8.22
C PRO A 133 8.25 -1.16 6.84
N LYS A 134 7.44 -1.34 5.80
CA LYS A 134 7.87 -1.60 4.42
C LYS A 134 7.43 -0.45 3.53
N VAL A 135 8.20 -0.18 2.48
CA VAL A 135 7.79 0.78 1.46
C VAL A 135 6.76 0.14 0.54
N VAL A 136 5.65 0.82 0.30
CA VAL A 136 4.60 0.38 -0.63
C VAL A 136 4.55 1.33 -1.81
N ILE A 137 4.71 0.81 -3.01
CA ILE A 137 4.61 1.54 -4.27
C ILE A 137 3.30 1.16 -4.95
N ALA A 138 2.44 2.13 -5.20
CA ALA A 138 1.31 1.95 -6.10
C ALA A 138 1.82 1.99 -7.54
N VAL A 139 1.58 0.92 -8.29
CA VAL A 139 1.91 0.81 -9.72
C VAL A 139 0.60 0.84 -10.48
N VAL A 140 0.27 1.98 -11.08
CA VAL A 140 -1.07 2.29 -11.61
C VAL A 140 -1.11 2.09 -13.12
N PRO A 141 -1.56 0.92 -13.62
CA PRO A 141 -1.58 0.62 -15.05
C PRO A 141 -2.75 1.27 -15.79
N GLY A 142 -3.77 1.77 -15.08
CA GLY A 142 -4.98 2.32 -15.65
C GLY A 142 -5.82 3.07 -14.62
N TRP A 143 -7.14 2.89 -14.64
CA TRP A 143 -8.04 3.59 -13.73
C TRP A 143 -7.74 3.35 -12.25
N ALA A 144 -7.56 4.42 -11.51
CA ALA A 144 -7.57 4.48 -10.05
C ALA A 144 -8.74 5.38 -9.62
N ALA A 145 -9.87 4.78 -9.19
CA ALA A 145 -11.09 5.54 -8.94
C ALA A 145 -11.70 5.24 -7.57
N GLY A 146 -12.35 6.22 -6.96
CA GLY A 146 -12.97 6.11 -5.63
C GLY A 146 -12.01 5.53 -4.58
N GLY A 147 -12.38 4.43 -3.93
CA GLY A 147 -11.50 3.74 -2.97
C GLY A 147 -10.18 3.26 -3.57
N GLY A 148 -10.09 2.99 -4.88
CA GLY A 148 -8.85 2.67 -5.57
C GLY A 148 -7.93 3.90 -5.70
N HIS A 149 -8.50 5.08 -5.90
CA HIS A 149 -7.75 6.34 -5.82
C HIS A 149 -7.20 6.55 -4.41
N SER A 150 -8.02 6.34 -3.40
CA SER A 150 -7.57 6.48 -2.01
C SER A 150 -6.46 5.50 -1.63
N LEU A 151 -6.46 4.29 -2.19
CA LEU A 151 -5.38 3.31 -1.97
C LEU A 151 -4.04 3.78 -2.50
N HIS A 152 -3.97 4.37 -3.72
CA HIS A 152 -2.69 4.88 -4.21
C HIS A 152 -2.19 6.07 -3.39
N VAL A 153 -3.10 6.92 -2.90
CA VAL A 153 -2.77 8.09 -2.06
C VAL A 153 -2.10 7.70 -0.75
N VAL A 154 -2.51 6.58 -0.13
CA VAL A 154 -1.92 6.11 1.13
C VAL A 154 -0.64 5.31 0.94
N CYS A 155 -0.32 4.87 -0.28
CA CYS A 155 0.98 4.27 -0.59
C CYS A 155 2.10 5.31 -0.44
N ASP A 156 3.30 4.85 -0.19
CA ASP A 156 4.47 5.72 -0.01
C ASP A 156 4.88 6.41 -1.31
N LEU A 157 4.75 5.71 -2.43
CA LEU A 157 5.11 6.19 -3.77
C LEU A 157 4.07 5.72 -4.79
N THR A 158 3.96 6.44 -5.91
CA THR A 158 3.08 6.08 -7.02
C THR A 158 3.79 6.23 -8.36
N LEU A 159 3.78 5.15 -9.16
CA LEU A 159 4.16 5.14 -10.57
C LEU A 159 2.90 4.95 -11.42
N ALA A 160 2.75 5.70 -12.48
CA ALA A 160 1.55 5.67 -13.32
C ALA A 160 1.85 5.44 -14.79
N SER A 161 1.06 4.62 -15.46
CA SER A 161 1.08 4.49 -16.92
C SER A 161 0.70 5.82 -17.57
N ARG A 162 1.58 6.35 -18.42
CA ARG A 162 1.34 7.59 -19.13
C ARG A 162 0.11 7.51 -20.04
N GLU A 163 -0.05 6.40 -20.71
CA GLU A 163 -1.11 6.22 -21.72
C GLU A 163 -2.46 5.91 -21.08
N HIS A 164 -2.48 5.12 -20.02
CA HIS A 164 -3.71 4.50 -19.53
C HIS A 164 -4.14 4.96 -18.14
N ALA A 165 -3.24 5.48 -17.29
CA ALA A 165 -3.62 5.86 -15.95
C ALA A 165 -4.61 7.04 -15.97
N ARG A 166 -5.67 6.89 -15.17
CA ARG A 166 -6.70 7.90 -14.93
C ARG A 166 -7.05 7.91 -13.45
N PHE A 167 -7.01 9.06 -12.86
CA PHE A 167 -7.26 9.29 -11.44
C PHE A 167 -8.57 10.03 -11.26
N LYS A 168 -9.52 9.46 -10.52
CA LYS A 168 -10.84 10.07 -10.31
C LYS A 168 -11.38 9.75 -8.92
N GLN A 169 -11.90 10.75 -8.22
CA GLN A 169 -12.77 10.51 -7.07
C GLN A 169 -14.22 10.47 -7.50
N THR A 170 -14.88 9.35 -7.18
CA THR A 170 -16.25 9.06 -7.58
C THR A 170 -17.25 9.13 -6.42
N ASP A 171 -16.79 9.41 -5.21
CA ASP A 171 -17.58 9.29 -3.99
C ASP A 171 -18.84 10.16 -4.03
N ALA A 172 -18.71 11.42 -4.42
CA ALA A 172 -19.85 12.32 -4.53
C ALA A 172 -20.87 11.88 -5.61
N ASP A 173 -20.40 11.23 -6.69
CA ASP A 173 -21.25 10.71 -7.76
C ASP A 173 -22.12 9.52 -7.31
N VAL A 174 -21.66 8.75 -6.31
CA VAL A 174 -22.32 7.52 -5.83
C VAL A 174 -22.86 7.65 -4.40
N ALA A 175 -23.00 8.87 -3.90
CA ALA A 175 -23.45 9.17 -2.52
C ALA A 175 -22.62 8.43 -1.45
N SER A 176 -21.29 8.48 -1.61
CA SER A 176 -20.29 8.01 -0.65
C SER A 176 -19.38 9.17 -0.27
N PHE A 177 -18.43 8.92 0.62
CA PHE A 177 -17.38 9.89 0.95
C PHE A 177 -16.16 9.18 1.53
N ASP A 178 -14.97 9.62 1.14
CA ASP A 178 -13.71 9.23 1.77
C ASP A 178 -13.41 10.17 2.94
N GLY A 179 -13.90 9.82 4.12
CA GLY A 179 -13.60 10.53 5.38
C GLY A 179 -12.31 10.05 6.05
N GLY A 180 -11.57 9.15 5.41
CA GLY A 180 -10.35 8.54 5.93
C GLY A 180 -9.06 9.18 5.45
N PHE A 181 -8.04 8.35 5.31
CA PHE A 181 -6.70 8.80 4.92
C PHE A 181 -6.63 9.35 3.48
N GLY A 182 -7.42 8.81 2.54
CA GLY A 182 -7.37 9.20 1.14
C GLY A 182 -7.58 10.69 0.93
N SER A 183 -8.64 11.28 1.51
CA SER A 183 -8.90 12.72 1.40
C SER A 183 -7.86 13.56 2.13
N ALA A 184 -7.50 13.17 3.37
CA ALA A 184 -6.58 13.93 4.20
C ALA A 184 -5.18 13.99 3.62
N TYR A 185 -4.64 12.86 3.16
CA TYR A 185 -3.28 12.82 2.59
C TYR A 185 -3.21 13.39 1.18
N LEU A 186 -4.25 13.19 0.36
CA LEU A 186 -4.29 13.87 -0.94
C LEU A 186 -4.17 15.39 -0.77
N ALA A 187 -4.88 15.96 0.21
CA ALA A 187 -4.82 17.40 0.47
C ALA A 187 -3.41 17.87 0.92
N ARG A 188 -2.62 17.00 1.53
CA ARG A 188 -1.21 17.29 1.86
C ARG A 188 -0.28 17.16 0.66
N GLN A 189 -0.54 16.20 -0.22
CA GLN A 189 0.26 15.96 -1.42
C GLN A 189 0.08 17.05 -2.47
N VAL A 190 -1.19 17.40 -2.79
CA VAL A 190 -1.53 18.30 -3.90
C VAL A 190 -2.01 19.69 -3.45
N GLY A 191 -2.12 19.90 -2.14
CA GLY A 191 -2.71 21.11 -1.56
C GLY A 191 -4.24 21.10 -1.53
N GLN A 192 -4.80 21.88 -0.59
CA GLN A 192 -6.25 21.92 -0.31
C GLN A 192 -7.13 22.23 -1.52
N LYS A 193 -6.70 23.15 -2.40
CA LYS A 193 -7.51 23.57 -3.54
C LYS A 193 -7.64 22.45 -4.57
N ARG A 194 -6.55 21.79 -4.92
CA ARG A 194 -6.56 20.66 -5.87
C ARG A 194 -7.31 19.45 -5.30
N ALA A 195 -7.09 19.10 -4.05
CA ALA A 195 -7.82 18.01 -3.43
C ALA A 195 -9.34 18.25 -3.45
N ARG A 196 -9.80 19.46 -3.11
CA ARG A 196 -11.22 19.83 -3.17
C ARG A 196 -11.77 19.80 -4.59
N GLU A 197 -11.01 20.25 -5.58
CA GLU A 197 -11.38 20.16 -6.99
C GLU A 197 -11.59 18.71 -7.42
N ILE A 198 -10.65 17.81 -7.07
CA ILE A 198 -10.73 16.38 -7.37
C ILE A 198 -11.97 15.75 -6.76
N PHE A 199 -12.23 16.01 -5.48
CA PHE A 199 -13.38 15.40 -4.77
C PHE A 199 -14.72 16.02 -5.15
N PHE A 200 -14.79 17.34 -5.27
CA PHE A 200 -16.07 18.02 -5.49
C PHE A 200 -16.54 18.01 -6.94
N LEU A 201 -15.61 18.04 -7.89
CA LEU A 201 -15.97 18.03 -9.32
C LEU A 201 -15.96 16.62 -9.91
N GLY A 202 -15.32 15.65 -9.27
CA GLY A 202 -15.25 14.27 -9.77
C GLY A 202 -14.64 14.14 -11.16
N ARG A 203 -13.73 15.04 -11.54
CA ARG A 203 -13.04 14.99 -12.84
C ARG A 203 -12.00 13.89 -12.87
N ALA A 204 -11.74 13.36 -14.05
CA ALA A 204 -10.62 12.45 -14.29
C ALA A 204 -9.39 13.25 -14.69
N TYR A 205 -8.25 12.86 -14.13
CA TYR A 205 -6.93 13.42 -14.43
C TYR A 205 -6.03 12.30 -14.98
N ASP A 206 -5.22 12.61 -15.97
CA ASP A 206 -4.25 11.66 -16.50
C ASP A 206 -2.97 11.59 -15.66
N ALA A 207 -2.01 10.74 -16.10
CA ALA A 207 -0.77 10.52 -15.34
C ALA A 207 0.10 11.77 -15.27
N ASP A 208 0.18 12.55 -16.34
CA ASP A 208 1.01 13.74 -16.42
C ASP A 208 0.41 14.89 -15.58
N GLU A 209 -0.93 15.06 -15.63
CA GLU A 209 -1.64 16.00 -14.76
C GLU A 209 -1.45 15.63 -13.26
N ALA A 210 -1.62 14.36 -12.91
CA ALA A 210 -1.45 13.88 -11.55
C ALA A 210 0.01 14.04 -11.07
N HIS A 211 0.98 13.82 -11.94
CA HIS A 211 2.41 14.07 -11.65
C HIS A 211 2.67 15.58 -11.44
N ALA A 212 2.15 16.43 -12.31
CA ALA A 212 2.28 17.88 -12.17
C ALA A 212 1.65 18.43 -10.89
N MET A 213 0.60 17.78 -10.37
CA MET A 213 -0.04 18.12 -9.09
C MET A 213 0.76 17.63 -7.88
N GLY A 214 1.68 16.68 -8.03
CA GLY A 214 2.39 16.04 -6.93
C GLY A 214 1.69 14.82 -6.32
N ALA A 215 0.61 14.32 -6.93
CA ALA A 215 -0.08 13.11 -6.51
C ALA A 215 0.63 11.82 -6.96
N VAL A 216 1.45 11.90 -8.01
CA VAL A 216 2.18 10.78 -8.61
C VAL A 216 3.66 11.14 -8.73
N ASN A 217 4.53 10.19 -8.40
CA ASN A 217 5.99 10.41 -8.43
C ASN A 217 6.56 10.37 -9.85
N ALA A 218 6.03 9.52 -10.72
CA ALA A 218 6.46 9.46 -12.11
C ALA A 218 5.35 8.95 -13.05
N SER A 219 5.28 9.57 -14.23
CA SER A 219 4.51 9.12 -15.39
C SER A 219 5.44 8.33 -16.30
N VAL A 220 5.16 7.05 -16.51
CA VAL A 220 6.05 6.08 -17.16
C VAL A 220 5.35 5.51 -18.40
N PRO A 221 6.06 5.26 -19.53
CA PRO A 221 5.46 4.52 -20.65
C PRO A 221 4.87 3.19 -20.16
N HIS A 222 3.68 2.84 -20.63
CA HIS A 222 2.95 1.66 -20.13
C HIS A 222 3.76 0.37 -20.20
N ALA A 223 4.41 0.14 -21.32
CA ALA A 223 5.25 -1.06 -21.52
C ALA A 223 6.43 -1.17 -20.55
N ASP A 224 6.85 -0.06 -19.95
CA ASP A 224 7.98 -0.02 -18.99
C ASP A 224 7.53 -0.05 -17.54
N LEU A 225 6.25 0.03 -17.26
CA LEU A 225 5.71 0.33 -15.93
C LEU A 225 6.16 -0.67 -14.86
N GLU A 226 6.02 -1.99 -15.11
CA GLU A 226 6.46 -3.01 -14.16
C GLU A 226 7.98 -3.09 -14.04
N ARG A 227 8.71 -2.96 -15.14
CA ARG A 227 10.17 -2.93 -15.14
C ARG A 227 10.72 -1.77 -14.30
N VAL A 228 10.18 -0.57 -14.48
CA VAL A 228 10.58 0.62 -13.70
C VAL A 228 10.23 0.44 -12.23
N SER A 229 9.07 -0.16 -11.92
CA SER A 229 8.68 -0.40 -10.53
C SER A 229 9.62 -1.37 -9.82
N LEU A 230 10.08 -2.43 -10.49
CA LEU A 230 11.11 -3.34 -9.98
C LEU A 230 12.45 -2.63 -9.78
N GLN A 231 12.85 -1.77 -10.71
CA GLN A 231 14.06 -0.95 -10.56
C GLN A 231 13.98 -0.06 -9.31
N TRP A 232 12.87 0.64 -9.09
CA TRP A 232 12.66 1.45 -7.89
C TRP A 232 12.69 0.60 -6.61
N ALA A 233 12.09 -0.58 -6.63
CA ALA A 233 12.14 -1.51 -5.51
C ALA A 233 13.59 -1.94 -5.20
N ALA A 234 14.42 -2.19 -6.21
CA ALA A 234 15.82 -2.52 -6.03
C ALA A 234 16.61 -1.33 -5.43
N GLU A 235 16.40 -0.12 -5.92
CA GLU A 235 17.03 1.10 -5.39
C GLU A 235 16.65 1.35 -3.93
N ILE A 236 15.38 1.14 -3.57
CA ILE A 236 14.88 1.23 -2.20
C ILE A 236 15.53 0.15 -1.32
N ASN A 237 15.61 -1.08 -1.80
CA ASN A 237 16.15 -2.20 -1.04
C ASN A 237 17.67 -2.13 -0.86
N ALA A 238 18.38 -1.35 -1.68
CA ALA A 238 19.79 -1.05 -1.50
C ALA A 238 20.06 -0.05 -0.33
N LYS A 239 19.01 0.55 0.26
CA LYS A 239 19.14 1.48 1.40
C LYS A 239 18.98 0.72 2.72
N SER A 240 19.52 1.31 3.81
CA SER A 240 19.41 0.75 5.16
C SER A 240 17.94 0.42 5.55
N PRO A 241 17.61 -0.82 5.90
CA PRO A 241 16.26 -1.19 6.32
C PRO A 241 15.76 -0.39 7.54
N THR A 242 16.65 -0.16 8.51
CA THR A 242 16.33 0.63 9.71
C THR A 242 16.06 2.09 9.37
N ALA A 243 16.93 2.71 8.57
CA ALA A 243 16.73 4.11 8.18
C ALA A 243 15.43 4.32 7.40
N ARG A 244 15.12 3.44 6.44
CA ARG A 244 13.85 3.50 5.66
C ARG A 244 12.62 3.42 6.56
N ARG A 245 12.61 2.48 7.49
CA ARG A 245 11.52 2.30 8.44
C ARG A 245 11.35 3.53 9.33
N MET A 246 12.44 4.04 9.90
CA MET A 246 12.41 5.23 10.76
C MET A 246 11.96 6.47 9.99
N LEU A 247 12.40 6.64 8.73
CA LEU A 247 11.96 7.75 7.89
C LEU A 247 10.45 7.66 7.58
N LYS A 248 9.94 6.48 7.23
CA LYS A 248 8.49 6.31 7.00
C LYS A 248 7.68 6.70 8.25
N PHE A 249 8.08 6.23 9.43
CA PHE A 249 7.38 6.56 10.67
C PHE A 249 7.54 8.05 11.04
N ALA A 250 8.69 8.66 10.77
CA ALA A 250 8.88 10.09 11.00
C ALA A 250 7.99 10.96 10.10
N PHE A 251 7.87 10.63 8.81
CA PHE A 251 6.93 11.30 7.90
C PHE A 251 5.48 11.16 8.39
N ASN A 252 5.12 9.98 8.87
CA ASN A 252 3.76 9.70 9.31
C ASN A 252 3.42 10.33 10.66
N ALA A 253 4.38 10.39 11.60
CA ALA A 253 4.14 10.87 12.96
C ALA A 253 3.56 12.27 13.01
N ALA A 254 4.02 13.18 12.13
CA ALA A 254 3.55 14.55 12.07
C ALA A 254 2.06 14.67 11.70
N ASP A 255 1.57 13.73 10.89
CA ASP A 255 0.21 13.72 10.36
C ASP A 255 -0.76 12.88 11.19
N ASP A 256 -0.26 11.81 11.79
CA ASP A 256 -1.07 10.77 12.43
C ASP A 256 -1.25 11.01 13.96
N GLY A 257 -0.76 12.13 14.46
CA GLY A 257 -0.92 12.53 15.86
C GLY A 257 -0.43 11.45 16.84
N PHE A 258 -1.21 11.14 17.89
CA PHE A 258 -0.81 10.15 18.90
C PHE A 258 -0.63 8.72 18.34
N VAL A 259 -1.31 8.35 17.27
CA VAL A 259 -1.11 7.03 16.63
C VAL A 259 0.27 6.98 15.99
N GLY A 260 0.64 8.02 15.25
CA GLY A 260 1.98 8.14 14.66
C GLY A 260 3.07 8.20 15.73
N GLN A 261 2.84 8.96 16.80
CA GLN A 261 3.74 9.03 17.96
C GLN A 261 3.97 7.65 18.60
N GLN A 262 2.90 6.86 18.77
CA GLN A 262 2.99 5.52 19.36
C GLN A 262 3.82 4.57 18.49
N LEU A 263 3.63 4.61 17.17
CA LEU A 263 4.41 3.80 16.22
C LEU A 263 5.89 4.20 16.22
N PHE A 264 6.17 5.49 16.15
CA PHE A 264 7.53 6.01 16.23
C PHE A 264 8.20 5.61 17.56
N ALA A 265 7.49 5.76 18.69
CA ALA A 265 7.98 5.41 20.01
C ALA A 265 8.35 3.92 20.12
N GLY A 266 7.53 3.03 19.55
CA GLY A 266 7.83 1.59 19.53
C GLY A 266 9.18 1.26 18.85
N GLU A 267 9.44 1.86 17.69
CA GLU A 267 10.73 1.67 17.00
C GLU A 267 11.89 2.37 17.70
N ALA A 268 11.69 3.59 18.20
CA ALA A 268 12.71 4.31 18.97
C ALA A 268 13.11 3.53 20.24
N THR A 269 12.14 2.99 20.96
CA THR A 269 12.39 2.15 22.15
C THR A 269 13.16 0.88 21.79
N ARG A 270 12.79 0.21 20.68
CA ARG A 270 13.52 -0.98 20.22
C ARG A 270 14.98 -0.64 19.88
N LEU A 271 15.25 0.49 19.23
CA LEU A 271 16.61 0.93 18.94
C LEU A 271 17.37 1.30 20.22
N ALA A 272 16.71 1.96 21.18
CA ALA A 272 17.29 2.30 22.46
C ALA A 272 17.77 1.05 23.25
N TYR A 273 16.97 -0.04 23.21
CA TYR A 273 17.38 -1.29 23.87
C TYR A 273 18.63 -1.96 23.27
N MET A 274 19.07 -1.54 22.10
CA MET A 274 20.30 -2.04 21.46
C MET A 274 21.55 -1.25 21.86
N THR A 275 21.42 -0.27 22.75
CA THR A 275 22.56 0.55 23.22
C THR A 275 23.23 -0.07 24.46
N ASP A 276 24.49 0.27 24.66
CA ASP A 276 25.23 -0.12 25.87
C ASP A 276 24.64 0.49 27.15
N GLU A 277 24.03 1.69 27.06
CA GLU A 277 23.30 2.30 28.18
C GLU A 277 22.13 1.42 28.63
N ALA A 278 21.36 0.90 27.68
CA ALA A 278 20.24 0.00 28.03
C ALA A 278 20.73 -1.33 28.63
N ALA A 279 21.85 -1.84 28.15
CA ALA A 279 22.49 -3.02 28.73
C ALA A 279 22.91 -2.76 30.20
N GLU A 280 23.58 -1.61 30.46
CA GLU A 280 23.96 -1.23 31.84
C GLU A 280 22.73 -1.09 32.74
N GLY A 281 21.66 -0.39 32.27
CA GLY A 281 20.45 -0.22 33.06
C GLY A 281 19.79 -1.57 33.46
N ARG A 282 19.72 -2.50 32.50
CA ARG A 282 19.19 -3.85 32.72
C ARG A 282 20.06 -4.63 33.70
N ASP A 283 21.37 -4.66 33.48
CA ASP A 283 22.30 -5.49 34.26
C ASP A 283 22.40 -4.96 35.70
N ALA A 284 22.48 -3.65 35.90
CA ALA A 284 22.44 -3.03 37.22
C ALA A 284 21.16 -3.37 37.98
N PHE A 285 19.99 -3.35 37.29
CA PHE A 285 18.72 -3.75 37.90
C PHE A 285 18.71 -5.21 38.32
N LEU A 286 19.20 -6.14 37.50
CA LEU A 286 19.26 -7.56 37.81
C LEU A 286 20.25 -7.87 38.94
N GLU A 287 21.38 -7.18 38.97
CA GLU A 287 22.44 -7.30 39.97
C GLU A 287 22.13 -6.54 41.25
N LYS A 288 21.02 -5.80 41.31
CA LYS A 288 20.59 -4.97 42.45
C LYS A 288 21.66 -3.98 42.93
N ARG A 289 22.39 -3.39 41.98
CA ARG A 289 23.34 -2.30 42.17
C ARG A 289 22.84 -0.99 41.52
N ALA A 290 23.48 0.11 41.89
CA ALA A 290 23.27 1.36 41.16
C ALA A 290 23.89 1.26 39.76
N PRO A 291 23.23 1.78 38.70
CA PRO A 291 23.80 1.86 37.36
C PRO A 291 24.95 2.86 37.33
N ASP A 292 26.00 2.56 36.56
CA ASP A 292 27.11 3.45 36.33
C ASP A 292 26.96 4.19 34.99
N TRP A 293 26.38 5.39 35.05
CA TRP A 293 26.20 6.25 33.89
C TRP A 293 27.44 7.07 33.54
N SER A 294 28.48 7.09 34.39
CA SER A 294 29.65 7.97 34.20
C SER A 294 30.48 7.65 32.95
N ARG A 295 30.39 6.44 32.45
CA ARG A 295 31.06 6.00 31.22
C ARG A 295 30.33 6.34 29.92
N PHE A 296 29.13 6.89 30.00
CA PHE A 296 28.35 7.30 28.84
C PHE A 296 28.39 8.83 28.70
N PRO A 297 28.73 9.33 27.50
CA PRO A 297 28.82 10.76 27.30
C PRO A 297 27.44 11.41 27.24
N HIS A 298 27.32 12.58 27.91
CA HIS A 298 26.18 13.47 27.70
C HIS A 298 26.41 14.26 26.41
N TYR A 299 25.70 13.92 25.34
CA TYR A 299 25.77 14.67 24.10
C TYR A 299 24.84 15.90 24.21
N PHE A 300 25.40 17.08 24.09
CA PHE A 300 24.74 18.43 24.13
C PHE A 300 24.27 18.89 25.48
#